data_cbdbad521854b259e7181a25dfb6f9d2
#
_entry.id   cbdbad521854b259e7181a25dfb6f9d2
#
_cell.length_a   1.000
_cell.length_b   1.000
_cell.length_c   1.000
_cell.angle_alpha   90.00
_cell.angle_beta   90.00
_cell.angle_gamma   90.00
#
_symmetry.space_group_name_H-M   'P 1'
#
loop_
_entity.id
_entity.type
_entity.pdbx_description
1 polymer ?
#
loop_
_entity_poly.entity_id
_entity_poly.type
_entity_poly.pdbx_seq_one_letter_code
_entity_poly.pdbx_strand_id
1 'polypeptide(L)'
;MTSRPTPVRALPAPGEPAPRTLLLRGGHVYSPADPFATAVLVQDGTVAWVGSESAADSYARDADAVTDLAGALVTPAFVDAHVHATATGLALTGLDLTGCPSLAEALARIAAFVRARPAGGVVVGHGWDETRWSERRAPTLAELDDACAGAAVYLSRTDVHSALASSALRALADREAAADGGLAALPGHHPEQPLTRAAHHLVRAAALAHLGPAQREGAQRAALRRAAEVGIGAVHECAGPGISSAEDLTGLLALAEQGDGPEVFGYWGELGAVDTARRLGAVGAGGDLFVDGAIGSHTACLHAPYTDAPAEEGAGYLTAEQVADHVAACTEAGMQAGFHAIGDAALTDLLRGVRAVADRLGLARVRALRHRVEHAEMLDQDGIAAFAELGLTASVQPAFDAAWGGPDGMYADRLGADRARTMNPFAALLRAGVPLAFGSDAPVTALDPWGTVRAAAFHRTPEHRISVRAAFTAHTRGGWRALGRDDAGTLVPGAPASYAVWSPAELVVQAPDERVANWSTDPRSGVPGLPDLTPGGAVPRCLATVVRGRTVHLAG
;
A
#
# COMPACT_ATOMS: atom_id res chain seq x y z
N MET A 1 -28.93 2.70 22.05
CA MET A 1 -28.75 1.24 22.22
C MET A 1 -28.06 0.74 20.96
N THR A 2 -26.74 0.62 20.99
CA THR A 2 -25.97 0.07 19.89
C THR A 2 -26.12 -1.44 19.90
N SER A 3 -26.93 -1.98 18.98
CA SER A 3 -27.01 -3.42 18.76
C SER A 3 -25.61 -3.92 18.41
N ARG A 4 -25.08 -4.85 19.19
CA ARG A 4 -23.88 -5.61 18.79
C ARG A 4 -24.19 -6.27 17.44
N PRO A 5 -23.34 -6.13 16.42
CA PRO A 5 -23.54 -6.82 15.17
C PRO A 5 -23.57 -8.32 15.44
N THR A 6 -24.60 -8.98 14.94
CA THR A 6 -24.71 -10.44 15.00
C THR A 6 -23.51 -11.03 14.22
N PRO A 7 -22.71 -11.90 14.82
CA PRO A 7 -21.58 -12.48 14.09
C PRO A 7 -22.11 -13.29 12.88
N VAL A 8 -21.38 -13.21 11.77
CA VAL A 8 -21.59 -14.11 10.61
C VAL A 8 -21.38 -15.53 11.12
N ARG A 9 -22.47 -16.26 11.34
CA ARG A 9 -22.43 -17.60 11.92
C ARG A 9 -21.99 -18.58 10.84
N ALA A 10 -20.95 -19.38 11.15
CA ALA A 10 -20.48 -20.55 10.42
C ALA A 10 -19.51 -20.35 9.24
N LEU A 11 -18.72 -19.27 9.20
CA LEU A 11 -17.46 -19.35 8.46
C LEU A 11 -16.45 -20.15 9.30
N PRO A 12 -15.62 -21.03 8.68
CA PRO A 12 -14.51 -21.68 9.38
C PRO A 12 -13.58 -20.63 10.01
N ALA A 13 -13.06 -20.91 11.19
CA ALA A 13 -12.05 -20.04 11.80
C ALA A 13 -10.76 -20.05 10.98
N PRO A 14 -9.92 -18.99 11.06
CA PRO A 14 -8.59 -19.01 10.47
C PRO A 14 -7.80 -20.24 10.95
N GLY A 15 -7.16 -20.95 10.01
CA GLY A 15 -6.44 -22.20 10.27
C GLY A 15 -7.30 -23.46 10.25
N GLU A 16 -8.63 -23.36 10.25
CA GLU A 16 -9.50 -24.52 10.04
C GLU A 16 -9.57 -24.90 8.55
N PRO A 17 -9.72 -26.20 8.23
CA PRO A 17 -9.91 -26.64 6.85
C PRO A 17 -11.14 -25.99 6.23
N ALA A 18 -10.98 -25.44 5.03
CA ALA A 18 -12.11 -24.91 4.27
C ALA A 18 -13.05 -26.07 3.86
N PRO A 19 -14.39 -25.90 3.96
CA PRO A 19 -15.33 -26.85 3.40
C PRO A 19 -15.14 -26.90 1.88
N ARG A 20 -15.36 -28.06 1.29
CA ARG A 20 -15.27 -28.21 -0.16
C ARG A 20 -16.31 -27.36 -0.87
N THR A 21 -17.53 -27.31 -0.32
CA THR A 21 -18.63 -26.50 -0.80
C THR A 21 -19.18 -25.63 0.33
N LEU A 22 -19.18 -24.31 0.10
CA LEU A 22 -19.70 -23.30 1.03
C LEU A 22 -20.74 -22.44 0.34
N LEU A 23 -21.96 -22.41 0.85
CA LEU A 23 -23.00 -21.51 0.42
C LEU A 23 -23.10 -20.32 1.39
N LEU A 24 -22.86 -19.11 0.89
CA LEU A 24 -23.16 -17.86 1.58
C LEU A 24 -24.50 -17.34 1.06
N ARG A 25 -25.44 -16.97 1.95
CA ARG A 25 -26.79 -16.53 1.58
C ARG A 25 -27.36 -15.52 2.55
N GLY A 26 -28.47 -14.86 2.18
CA GLY A 26 -29.16 -13.92 3.09
C GLY A 26 -28.46 -12.57 3.23
N GLY A 27 -27.67 -12.15 2.23
CA GLY A 27 -26.96 -10.86 2.24
C GLY A 27 -26.99 -10.16 0.90
N HIS A 28 -25.95 -9.37 0.62
CA HIS A 28 -25.71 -8.72 -0.66
C HIS A 28 -24.39 -9.20 -1.23
N VAL A 29 -24.35 -9.58 -2.51
CA VAL A 29 -23.12 -10.04 -3.17
C VAL A 29 -22.78 -9.06 -4.29
N TYR A 30 -21.63 -8.39 -4.18
CA TYR A 30 -21.15 -7.50 -5.24
C TYR A 30 -20.57 -8.33 -6.40
N SER A 31 -21.38 -8.56 -7.42
CA SER A 31 -21.00 -9.35 -8.58
C SER A 31 -21.49 -8.70 -9.90
N PRO A 32 -20.61 -8.60 -10.90
CA PRO A 32 -21.04 -8.16 -12.24
C PRO A 32 -21.86 -9.23 -12.99
N ALA A 33 -21.83 -10.50 -12.54
CA ALA A 33 -22.63 -11.58 -13.16
C ALA A 33 -24.11 -11.47 -12.81
N ASP A 34 -24.42 -11.01 -11.59
CA ASP A 34 -25.79 -10.72 -11.14
C ASP A 34 -25.74 -9.52 -10.17
N PRO A 35 -26.17 -8.32 -10.59
CA PRO A 35 -26.12 -7.12 -9.76
C PRO A 35 -27.08 -7.14 -8.56
N PHE A 36 -28.01 -8.10 -8.52
CA PHE A 36 -28.97 -8.29 -7.43
C PHE A 36 -28.72 -9.55 -6.63
N ALA A 37 -27.53 -10.13 -6.77
CA ALA A 37 -27.18 -11.36 -6.08
C ALA A 37 -27.27 -11.21 -4.57
N THR A 38 -27.88 -12.21 -3.93
CA THR A 38 -28.03 -12.32 -2.48
C THR A 38 -27.36 -13.58 -1.91
N ALA A 39 -26.81 -14.41 -2.80
CA ALA A 39 -26.11 -15.62 -2.44
C ALA A 39 -24.95 -15.92 -3.40
N VAL A 40 -23.93 -16.61 -2.88
CA VAL A 40 -22.78 -17.11 -3.65
C VAL A 40 -22.41 -18.50 -3.16
N LEU A 41 -22.15 -19.42 -4.09
CA LEU A 41 -21.62 -20.76 -3.84
C LEU A 41 -20.13 -20.78 -4.16
N VAL A 42 -19.33 -21.18 -3.21
CA VAL A 42 -17.90 -21.45 -3.36
C VAL A 42 -17.69 -22.96 -3.39
N GLN A 43 -16.92 -23.45 -4.34
CA GLN A 43 -16.53 -24.84 -4.44
C GLN A 43 -15.03 -24.96 -4.72
N ASP A 44 -14.32 -25.74 -3.90
CA ASP A 44 -12.88 -25.98 -4.04
C ASP A 44 -12.07 -24.67 -4.21
N GLY A 45 -12.41 -23.62 -3.43
CA GLY A 45 -11.74 -22.32 -3.48
C GLY A 45 -12.07 -21.46 -4.71
N THR A 46 -13.08 -21.82 -5.49
CA THR A 46 -13.53 -21.12 -6.70
C THR A 46 -15.01 -20.74 -6.57
N VAL A 47 -15.40 -19.60 -7.11
CA VAL A 47 -16.81 -19.20 -7.20
C VAL A 47 -17.51 -20.14 -8.18
N ALA A 48 -18.41 -20.98 -7.71
CA ALA A 48 -19.15 -21.92 -8.56
C ALA A 48 -20.43 -21.30 -9.11
N TRP A 49 -21.11 -20.45 -8.32
CA TRP A 49 -22.36 -19.82 -8.70
C TRP A 49 -22.61 -18.53 -7.91
N VAL A 50 -23.34 -17.59 -8.50
CA VAL A 50 -23.82 -16.34 -7.89
C VAL A 50 -25.26 -16.12 -8.31
N GLY A 51 -26.14 -15.69 -7.42
CA GLY A 51 -27.54 -15.41 -7.77
C GLY A 51 -28.44 -15.11 -6.57
N SER A 52 -29.75 -15.31 -6.77
CA SER A 52 -30.77 -14.95 -5.79
C SER A 52 -30.93 -15.97 -4.66
N GLU A 53 -31.45 -15.51 -3.52
CA GLU A 53 -31.80 -16.33 -2.34
C GLU A 53 -32.69 -17.53 -2.71
N SER A 54 -33.71 -17.31 -3.57
CA SER A 54 -34.62 -18.38 -3.97
C SER A 54 -33.94 -19.47 -4.79
N ALA A 55 -32.94 -19.14 -5.61
CA ALA A 55 -32.16 -20.13 -6.36
C ALA A 55 -31.14 -20.84 -5.45
N ALA A 56 -30.68 -20.22 -4.38
CA ALA A 56 -29.75 -20.79 -3.41
C ALA A 56 -30.32 -22.03 -2.69
N ASP A 57 -31.64 -22.15 -2.55
CA ASP A 57 -32.30 -23.31 -1.92
C ASP A 57 -31.94 -24.63 -2.60
N SER A 58 -31.68 -24.62 -3.91
CA SER A 58 -31.30 -25.83 -4.64
C SER A 58 -29.88 -26.32 -4.27
N TYR A 59 -29.01 -25.43 -3.83
CA TYR A 59 -27.62 -25.74 -3.46
C TYR A 59 -27.47 -26.03 -1.95
N ALA A 60 -28.38 -25.50 -1.12
CA ALA A 60 -28.28 -25.60 0.34
C ALA A 60 -28.29 -27.05 0.88
N ARG A 61 -28.87 -28.00 0.13
CA ARG A 61 -28.94 -29.42 0.53
C ARG A 61 -27.64 -30.16 0.32
N ASP A 62 -26.85 -29.74 -0.69
CA ASP A 62 -25.65 -30.44 -1.13
C ASP A 62 -24.37 -29.72 -0.69
N ALA A 63 -24.50 -28.51 -0.11
CA ALA A 63 -23.37 -27.76 0.42
C ALA A 63 -22.87 -28.36 1.75
N ASP A 64 -21.55 -28.51 1.92
CA ASP A 64 -20.92 -28.96 3.15
C ASP A 64 -21.15 -27.97 4.31
N ALA A 65 -21.23 -26.66 3.97
CA ALA A 65 -21.54 -25.62 4.93
C ALA A 65 -22.43 -24.54 4.30
N VAL A 66 -23.33 -24.00 5.13
CA VAL A 66 -24.19 -22.86 4.77
C VAL A 66 -24.01 -21.76 5.80
N THR A 67 -23.68 -20.56 5.34
CA THR A 67 -23.50 -19.38 6.18
C THR A 67 -24.61 -18.37 5.90
N ASP A 68 -25.32 -17.95 6.94
CA ASP A 68 -26.26 -16.83 6.87
C ASP A 68 -25.48 -15.51 7.02
N LEU A 69 -25.55 -14.68 5.99
CA LEU A 69 -24.92 -13.36 5.95
C LEU A 69 -25.65 -12.31 6.80
N ALA A 70 -26.90 -12.56 7.17
CA ALA A 70 -27.72 -11.63 7.98
C ALA A 70 -27.69 -10.17 7.44
N GLY A 71 -27.79 -10.01 6.12
CA GLY A 71 -27.74 -8.71 5.45
C GLY A 71 -26.33 -8.14 5.23
N ALA A 72 -25.27 -8.87 5.55
CA ALA A 72 -23.89 -8.45 5.28
C ALA A 72 -23.61 -8.33 3.77
N LEU A 73 -22.63 -7.49 3.43
CA LEU A 73 -22.16 -7.34 2.06
C LEU A 73 -20.94 -8.24 1.81
N VAL A 74 -20.95 -8.98 0.73
CA VAL A 74 -19.81 -9.75 0.23
C VAL A 74 -19.26 -9.06 -1.02
N THR A 75 -17.96 -8.73 -0.99
CA THR A 75 -17.25 -8.15 -2.14
C THR A 75 -16.03 -8.99 -2.49
N PRO A 76 -15.45 -8.87 -3.72
CA PRO A 76 -14.07 -9.30 -3.91
C PRO A 76 -13.19 -8.72 -2.81
N ALA A 77 -12.21 -9.48 -2.32
CA ALA A 77 -11.22 -8.96 -1.39
C ALA A 77 -10.40 -7.85 -2.07
N PHE A 78 -10.01 -6.85 -1.30
CA PHE A 78 -9.12 -5.79 -1.78
C PHE A 78 -7.73 -6.35 -2.10
N VAL A 79 -7.03 -5.65 -2.99
CA VAL A 79 -5.63 -5.88 -3.32
C VAL A 79 -4.88 -4.59 -3.05
N ASP A 80 -3.91 -4.62 -2.15
CA ASP A 80 -3.02 -3.49 -1.95
C ASP A 80 -1.86 -3.62 -2.94
N ALA A 81 -1.85 -2.75 -3.95
CA ALA A 81 -0.92 -2.87 -5.06
C ALA A 81 0.49 -2.28 -4.76
N HIS A 82 0.70 -1.71 -3.58
CA HIS A 82 1.99 -1.16 -3.16
C HIS A 82 2.07 -1.11 -1.64
N VAL A 83 2.94 -1.93 -1.05
CA VAL A 83 3.12 -1.99 0.40
C VAL A 83 4.56 -2.36 0.75
N HIS A 84 5.00 -1.96 1.95
CA HIS A 84 6.24 -2.35 2.61
C HIS A 84 5.90 -3.12 3.88
N ALA A 85 5.72 -4.44 3.78
CA ALA A 85 5.13 -5.24 4.84
C ALA A 85 5.96 -5.23 6.14
N THR A 86 7.27 -5.39 6.06
CA THR A 86 8.13 -5.33 7.26
C THR A 86 8.08 -3.96 7.92
N ALA A 87 8.19 -2.86 7.14
CA ALA A 87 8.11 -1.51 7.69
C ALA A 87 6.73 -1.23 8.30
N THR A 88 5.65 -1.68 7.65
CA THR A 88 4.28 -1.60 8.16
C THR A 88 4.13 -2.33 9.49
N GLY A 89 4.62 -3.57 9.56
CA GLY A 89 4.56 -4.35 10.81
C GLY A 89 5.38 -3.74 11.95
N LEU A 90 6.54 -3.16 11.62
CA LEU A 90 7.34 -2.41 12.59
C LEU A 90 6.61 -1.16 13.09
N ALA A 91 5.90 -0.45 12.21
CA ALA A 91 5.08 0.69 12.61
C ALA A 91 3.90 0.25 13.50
N LEU A 92 3.25 -0.89 13.20
CA LEU A 92 2.14 -1.42 13.97
C LEU A 92 2.55 -1.99 15.35
N THR A 93 3.76 -2.55 15.47
CA THR A 93 4.25 -3.23 16.67
C THR A 93 5.37 -2.49 17.40
N GLY A 94 5.88 -1.44 16.77
CA GLY A 94 6.96 -0.61 17.30
C GLY A 94 6.50 0.30 18.42
N LEU A 95 7.46 1.07 18.95
CA LEU A 95 7.18 2.07 19.98
C LEU A 95 6.51 3.30 19.33
N ASP A 96 5.25 3.52 19.67
CA ASP A 96 4.52 4.72 19.27
C ASP A 96 4.65 5.83 20.33
N LEU A 97 5.28 6.94 19.95
CA LEU A 97 5.40 8.16 20.75
C LEU A 97 4.43 9.25 20.30
N THR A 98 3.55 8.96 19.33
CA THR A 98 2.56 9.92 18.85
C THR A 98 1.70 10.43 20.00
N GLY A 99 1.56 11.75 20.09
CA GLY A 99 0.74 12.38 21.12
C GLY A 99 1.33 12.40 22.53
N CYS A 100 2.60 12.01 22.73
CA CYS A 100 3.27 12.23 24.01
C CYS A 100 3.27 13.75 24.34
N PRO A 101 2.82 14.15 25.53
CA PRO A 101 2.73 15.56 25.90
C PRO A 101 4.04 16.15 26.44
N SER A 102 5.02 15.32 26.80
CA SER A 102 6.27 15.74 27.42
C SER A 102 7.44 14.82 27.12
N LEU A 103 8.65 15.34 27.22
CA LEU A 103 9.90 14.58 27.15
C LEU A 103 9.96 13.48 28.23
N ALA A 104 9.53 13.81 29.45
CA ALA A 104 9.53 12.85 30.56
C ALA A 104 8.63 11.63 30.26
N GLU A 105 7.44 11.84 29.68
CA GLU A 105 6.57 10.73 29.28
C GLU A 105 7.16 9.93 28.11
N ALA A 106 7.75 10.59 27.11
CA ALA A 106 8.40 9.90 26.00
C ALA A 106 9.53 8.99 26.51
N LEU A 107 10.42 9.48 27.36
CA LEU A 107 11.50 8.68 27.96
C LEU A 107 10.95 7.52 28.82
N ALA A 108 9.87 7.75 29.58
CA ALA A 108 9.23 6.68 30.34
C ALA A 108 8.65 5.58 29.44
N ARG A 109 7.99 5.95 28.32
CA ARG A 109 7.47 4.99 27.32
C ARG A 109 8.61 4.21 26.66
N ILE A 110 9.71 4.88 26.27
CA ILE A 110 10.91 4.22 25.72
C ILE A 110 11.41 3.17 26.71
N ALA A 111 11.65 3.57 27.95
CA ALA A 111 12.16 2.68 28.99
C ALA A 111 11.23 1.49 29.29
N ALA A 112 9.92 1.72 29.30
CA ALA A 112 8.93 0.66 29.50
C ALA A 112 8.93 -0.33 28.34
N PHE A 113 8.96 0.16 27.09
CA PHE A 113 8.97 -0.65 25.88
C PHE A 113 10.23 -1.51 25.78
N VAL A 114 11.41 -0.91 26.02
CA VAL A 114 12.70 -1.62 26.03
C VAL A 114 12.71 -2.75 27.06
N ARG A 115 12.26 -2.47 28.30
CA ARG A 115 12.20 -3.48 29.38
C ARG A 115 11.23 -4.63 29.09
N ALA A 116 10.17 -4.40 28.34
CA ALA A 116 9.17 -5.42 28.03
C ALA A 116 9.61 -6.38 26.92
N ARG A 117 10.72 -6.09 26.22
CA ARG A 117 11.19 -6.91 25.09
C ARG A 117 12.30 -7.88 25.51
N PRO A 118 12.41 -9.05 24.83
CA PRO A 118 13.59 -9.89 24.97
C PRO A 118 14.86 -9.11 24.62
N ALA A 119 15.97 -9.44 25.28
CA ALA A 119 17.26 -8.86 24.97
C ALA A 119 17.71 -9.21 23.54
N GLY A 120 18.29 -8.24 22.85
CA GLY A 120 18.78 -8.38 21.47
C GLY A 120 17.87 -7.75 20.40
N GLY A 121 18.41 -7.58 19.20
CA GLY A 121 17.75 -6.88 18.10
C GLY A 121 17.74 -5.35 18.29
N VAL A 122 17.00 -4.68 17.42
CA VAL A 122 16.84 -3.22 17.43
C VAL A 122 15.43 -2.85 17.83
N VAL A 123 15.28 -1.87 18.69
CA VAL A 123 13.98 -1.23 18.97
C VAL A 123 13.73 -0.17 17.93
N VAL A 124 12.63 -0.30 17.22
CA VAL A 124 12.17 0.69 16.23
C VAL A 124 10.92 1.36 16.79
N GLY A 125 10.87 2.69 16.70
CA GLY A 125 9.71 3.47 17.10
C GLY A 125 9.58 4.74 16.27
N HIS A 126 8.47 5.46 16.46
CA HIS A 126 8.11 6.61 15.64
C HIS A 126 7.25 7.63 16.42
N GLY A 127 7.02 8.77 15.79
CA GLY A 127 5.98 9.71 16.20
C GLY A 127 6.37 10.67 17.31
N TRP A 128 7.66 10.78 17.65
CA TRP A 128 8.07 11.83 18.60
C TRP A 128 8.02 13.20 17.92
N ASP A 129 7.66 14.22 18.74
CA ASP A 129 7.52 15.61 18.28
C ASP A 129 7.77 16.56 19.45
N GLU A 130 8.99 17.08 19.52
CA GLU A 130 9.42 17.99 20.59
C GLU A 130 8.66 19.31 20.59
N THR A 131 8.07 19.69 19.45
CA THR A 131 7.29 20.93 19.36
C THR A 131 5.99 20.87 20.16
N ARG A 132 5.53 19.66 20.47
CA ARG A 132 4.33 19.38 21.27
C ARG A 132 4.64 19.12 22.75
N TRP A 133 5.91 18.99 23.12
CA TRP A 133 6.32 18.72 24.49
C TRP A 133 6.43 20.00 25.30
N SER A 134 6.17 19.90 26.62
CA SER A 134 6.32 21.00 27.54
C SER A 134 7.75 21.58 27.57
N GLU A 135 8.74 20.72 27.41
CA GLU A 135 10.17 21.06 27.44
C GLU A 135 10.66 21.69 26.11
N ARG A 136 9.88 21.56 25.02
CA ARG A 136 10.21 22.13 23.70
C ARG A 136 11.60 21.75 23.19
N ARG A 137 12.11 20.57 23.53
CA ARG A 137 13.41 20.06 23.09
C ARG A 137 13.40 18.55 22.94
N ALA A 138 14.26 18.03 22.07
CA ALA A 138 14.60 16.62 22.02
C ALA A 138 15.38 16.18 23.28
N PRO A 139 15.42 14.87 23.62
CA PRO A 139 16.31 14.36 24.65
C PRO A 139 17.77 14.57 24.27
N THR A 140 18.64 14.76 25.24
CA THR A 140 20.08 14.59 25.05
C THR A 140 20.41 13.12 24.81
N LEU A 141 21.58 12.83 24.25
CA LEU A 141 21.98 11.44 24.01
C LEU A 141 22.05 10.65 25.33
N ALA A 142 22.52 11.28 26.40
CA ALA A 142 22.58 10.65 27.72
C ALA A 142 21.19 10.31 28.29
N GLU A 143 20.22 11.23 28.21
CA GLU A 143 18.83 10.96 28.60
C GLU A 143 18.20 9.81 27.81
N LEU A 144 18.49 9.74 26.49
CA LEU A 144 18.04 8.67 25.65
C LEU A 144 18.67 7.33 26.01
N ASP A 145 20.00 7.30 26.20
CA ASP A 145 20.75 6.09 26.57
C ASP A 145 20.33 5.52 27.92
N ASP A 146 20.05 6.38 28.89
CA ASP A 146 19.51 5.96 30.20
C ASP A 146 18.16 5.27 30.04
N ALA A 147 17.28 5.82 29.20
CA ALA A 147 15.98 5.20 28.91
C ALA A 147 16.12 3.91 28.10
N CYS A 148 17.10 3.83 27.20
CA CYS A 148 17.36 2.66 26.34
C CYS A 148 18.08 1.51 27.07
N ALA A 149 18.70 1.75 28.23
CA ALA A 149 19.40 0.73 29.02
C ALA A 149 20.38 -0.13 28.20
N GLY A 150 21.11 0.49 27.26
CA GLY A 150 22.08 -0.16 26.39
C GLY A 150 21.51 -0.84 25.13
N ALA A 151 20.21 -0.81 24.92
CA ALA A 151 19.60 -1.32 23.70
C ALA A 151 19.90 -0.43 22.49
N ALA A 152 20.02 -1.03 21.30
CA ALA A 152 20.02 -0.29 20.04
C ALA A 152 18.58 0.18 19.73
N VAL A 153 18.37 1.50 19.70
CA VAL A 153 17.05 2.13 19.55
C VAL A 153 17.08 3.16 18.43
N TYR A 154 16.14 3.05 17.51
CA TYR A 154 15.84 4.00 16.43
C TYR A 154 14.43 4.55 16.61
N LEU A 155 14.28 5.86 16.69
CA LEU A 155 12.99 6.52 16.82
C LEU A 155 12.87 7.62 15.77
N SER A 156 12.02 7.43 14.76
CA SER A 156 11.76 8.46 13.76
C SER A 156 10.87 9.57 14.33
N ARG A 157 11.17 10.80 13.92
CA ARG A 157 10.30 11.94 14.19
C ARG A 157 9.00 11.80 13.41
N THR A 158 7.99 12.52 13.81
CA THR A 158 6.66 12.51 13.17
C THR A 158 6.71 12.86 11.67
N ASP A 159 7.70 13.65 11.23
CA ASP A 159 7.92 14.01 9.81
C ASP A 159 8.84 13.03 9.06
N VAL A 160 9.36 11.99 9.73
CA VAL A 160 10.29 10.97 9.24
C VAL A 160 11.62 11.47 8.67
N HIS A 161 11.92 12.77 8.78
CA HIS A 161 13.16 13.38 8.25
C HIS A 161 14.30 13.47 9.27
N SER A 162 14.04 13.11 10.51
CA SER A 162 15.05 13.04 11.56
C SER A 162 14.78 11.87 12.50
N ALA A 163 15.80 11.44 13.23
CA ALA A 163 15.68 10.37 14.20
C ALA A 163 16.51 10.61 15.46
N LEU A 164 16.00 10.08 16.57
CA LEU A 164 16.79 9.79 17.76
C LEU A 164 17.39 8.39 17.60
N ALA A 165 18.67 8.25 17.91
CA ALA A 165 19.37 6.98 17.89
C ALA A 165 20.23 6.85 19.14
N SER A 166 20.05 5.74 19.88
CA SER A 166 20.89 5.44 21.05
C SER A 166 22.36 5.27 20.67
N SER A 167 23.27 5.45 21.62
CA SER A 167 24.71 5.22 21.41
C SER A 167 25.00 3.82 20.87
N ALA A 168 24.25 2.82 21.31
CA ALA A 168 24.37 1.45 20.81
C ALA A 168 24.08 1.35 19.30
N LEU A 169 23.00 2.00 18.82
CA LEU A 169 22.68 2.02 17.39
C LEU A 169 23.67 2.88 16.60
N ARG A 170 24.08 4.05 17.13
CA ARG A 170 25.09 4.90 16.48
C ARG A 170 26.41 4.13 16.27
N ALA A 171 26.81 3.32 17.23
CA ALA A 171 28.02 2.48 17.12
C ALA A 171 27.87 1.35 16.09
N LEU A 172 26.65 0.83 15.84
CA LEU A 172 26.38 -0.10 14.73
C LEU A 172 26.56 0.61 13.39
N ALA A 173 25.89 1.75 13.21
CA ALA A 173 25.96 2.55 11.99
C ALA A 173 27.38 3.03 11.67
N ASP A 174 28.14 3.44 12.70
CA ASP A 174 29.53 3.89 12.55
C ASP A 174 30.46 2.79 12.00
N ARG A 175 30.26 1.55 12.45
CA ARG A 175 31.01 0.40 11.91
C ARG A 175 30.71 0.12 10.44
N GLU A 176 29.46 0.30 10.03
CA GLU A 176 29.05 0.10 8.62
C GLU A 176 29.64 1.16 7.70
N ALA A 177 29.78 2.40 8.19
CA ALA A 177 30.34 3.53 7.43
C ALA A 177 31.86 3.74 7.64
N ALA A 178 32.56 2.81 8.28
CA ALA A 178 33.97 2.99 8.63
C ALA A 178 34.87 3.27 7.41
N ALA A 179 34.53 2.73 6.24
CA ALA A 179 35.24 2.97 4.99
C ALA A 179 35.09 4.41 4.47
N ASP A 180 33.98 5.08 4.83
CA ASP A 180 33.61 6.43 4.36
C ASP A 180 33.83 7.52 5.42
N GLY A 181 34.64 7.25 6.45
CA GLY A 181 34.96 8.18 7.53
C GLY A 181 34.01 8.15 8.71
N GLY A 182 33.08 7.20 8.74
CA GLY A 182 32.16 6.96 9.85
C GLY A 182 30.96 7.92 9.91
N LEU A 183 30.08 7.65 10.86
CA LEU A 183 28.85 8.42 11.08
C LEU A 183 29.12 9.90 11.34
N ALA A 184 30.19 10.23 12.06
CA ALA A 184 30.54 11.60 12.43
C ALA A 184 30.92 12.48 11.23
N ALA A 185 31.36 11.90 10.12
CA ALA A 185 31.74 12.64 8.92
C ALA A 185 30.52 13.00 8.03
N LEU A 186 29.36 12.42 8.30
CA LEU A 186 28.19 12.57 7.42
C LEU A 186 27.40 13.86 7.67
N PRO A 187 26.90 14.50 6.62
CA PRO A 187 25.94 15.60 6.74
C PRO A 187 24.75 15.22 7.64
N GLY A 188 24.41 16.12 8.56
CA GLY A 188 23.31 15.92 9.50
C GLY A 188 23.67 15.13 10.75
N HIS A 189 24.93 14.74 10.95
CA HIS A 189 25.41 14.24 12.23
C HIS A 189 25.48 15.37 13.28
N HIS A 190 25.03 15.06 14.47
CA HIS A 190 25.23 15.88 15.68
C HIS A 190 25.37 14.95 16.89
N PRO A 191 26.39 15.16 17.76
CA PRO A 191 26.64 14.29 18.90
C PRO A 191 25.47 14.24 19.89
N GLU A 192 24.82 15.38 20.15
CA GLU A 192 23.79 15.55 21.19
C GLU A 192 22.37 15.84 20.64
N GLN A 193 22.21 15.99 19.32
CA GLN A 193 20.93 16.35 18.69
C GLN A 193 20.38 15.19 17.85
N PRO A 194 19.13 15.25 17.43
CA PRO A 194 18.60 14.30 16.44
C PRO A 194 19.44 14.27 15.18
N LEU A 195 19.58 13.10 14.59
CA LEU A 195 20.27 12.90 13.32
C LEU A 195 19.34 13.25 12.16
N THR A 196 19.90 13.91 11.12
CA THR A 196 19.19 14.32 9.91
C THR A 196 19.98 13.91 8.68
N ARG A 197 19.43 14.11 7.46
CA ARG A 197 20.11 13.91 6.17
C ARG A 197 20.82 12.54 6.08
N ALA A 198 22.04 12.49 5.56
CA ALA A 198 22.82 11.27 5.37
C ALA A 198 23.08 10.50 6.67
N ALA A 199 23.34 11.19 7.79
CA ALA A 199 23.50 10.55 9.10
C ALA A 199 22.21 9.84 9.56
N HIS A 200 21.04 10.44 9.33
CA HIS A 200 19.75 9.80 9.59
C HIS A 200 19.55 8.56 8.70
N HIS A 201 19.81 8.67 7.39
CA HIS A 201 19.67 7.54 6.47
C HIS A 201 20.56 6.36 6.88
N LEU A 202 21.81 6.63 7.28
CA LEU A 202 22.72 5.59 7.73
C LEU A 202 22.22 4.87 8.99
N VAL A 203 21.78 5.60 10.03
CA VAL A 203 21.28 4.93 11.26
C VAL A 203 19.97 4.19 11.02
N ARG A 204 19.13 4.67 10.11
CA ARG A 204 17.93 3.94 9.67
C ARG A 204 18.29 2.63 8.98
N ALA A 205 19.22 2.67 8.03
CA ALA A 205 19.69 1.47 7.33
C ALA A 205 20.31 0.46 8.31
N ALA A 206 21.17 0.91 9.22
CA ALA A 206 21.75 0.08 10.27
C ALA A 206 20.66 -0.54 11.17
N ALA A 207 19.64 0.23 11.56
CA ALA A 207 18.54 -0.28 12.36
C ALA A 207 17.79 -1.42 11.64
N LEU A 208 17.51 -1.27 10.36
CA LEU A 208 16.81 -2.27 9.56
C LEU A 208 17.69 -3.52 9.30
N ALA A 209 18.98 -3.32 9.02
CA ALA A 209 19.93 -4.43 8.80
C ALA A 209 20.12 -5.30 10.05
N HIS A 210 19.98 -4.72 11.24
CA HIS A 210 20.16 -5.44 12.52
C HIS A 210 18.84 -5.96 13.12
N LEU A 211 17.74 -5.95 12.37
CA LEU A 211 16.52 -6.64 12.78
C LEU A 211 16.79 -8.16 12.87
N GLY A 212 16.51 -8.74 14.04
CA GLY A 212 16.60 -10.18 14.19
C GLY A 212 15.55 -10.91 13.35
N PRO A 213 15.80 -12.17 12.88
CA PRO A 213 14.86 -12.92 12.06
C PRO A 213 13.45 -13.03 12.68
N ALA A 214 13.36 -13.33 13.97
CA ALA A 214 12.08 -13.41 14.68
C ALA A 214 11.35 -12.05 14.78
N GLN A 215 12.09 -10.95 14.88
CA GLN A 215 11.52 -9.61 14.89
C GLN A 215 10.96 -9.24 13.53
N ARG A 216 11.70 -9.56 12.46
CA ARG A 216 11.27 -9.37 11.08
C ARG A 216 10.02 -10.18 10.77
N GLU A 217 10.03 -11.49 11.07
CA GLU A 217 8.86 -12.36 10.89
C GLU A 217 7.65 -11.86 11.69
N GLY A 218 7.86 -11.45 12.94
CA GLY A 218 6.81 -10.88 13.79
C GLY A 218 6.18 -9.62 13.18
N ALA A 219 6.99 -8.73 12.60
CA ALA A 219 6.52 -7.55 11.89
C ALA A 219 5.72 -7.93 10.62
N GLN A 220 6.26 -8.84 9.79
CA GLN A 220 5.58 -9.33 8.58
C GLN A 220 4.22 -9.96 8.91
N ARG A 221 4.15 -10.80 9.93
CA ARG A 221 2.88 -11.40 10.41
C ARG A 221 1.90 -10.33 10.90
N ALA A 222 2.36 -9.29 11.57
CA ALA A 222 1.51 -8.19 12.03
C ALA A 222 0.92 -7.40 10.85
N ALA A 223 1.74 -7.09 9.83
CA ALA A 223 1.29 -6.41 8.62
C ALA A 223 0.25 -7.24 7.85
N LEU A 224 0.54 -8.53 7.58
CA LEU A 224 -0.39 -9.40 6.86
C LEU A 224 -1.69 -9.62 7.63
N ARG A 225 -1.62 -9.75 8.95
CA ARG A 225 -2.82 -9.83 9.80
C ARG A 225 -3.65 -8.55 9.72
N ARG A 226 -3.00 -7.38 9.80
CA ARG A 226 -3.68 -6.10 9.66
C ARG A 226 -4.33 -5.94 8.29
N ALA A 227 -3.65 -6.34 7.22
CA ALA A 227 -4.22 -6.36 5.88
C ALA A 227 -5.48 -7.24 5.81
N ALA A 228 -5.43 -8.45 6.35
CA ALA A 228 -6.60 -9.34 6.44
C ALA A 228 -7.74 -8.73 7.27
N GLU A 229 -7.45 -8.08 8.41
CA GLU A 229 -8.44 -7.43 9.28
C GLU A 229 -9.24 -6.32 8.57
N VAL A 230 -8.67 -5.71 7.53
CA VAL A 230 -9.32 -4.64 6.75
C VAL A 230 -9.81 -5.10 5.38
N GLY A 231 -9.90 -6.42 5.14
CA GLY A 231 -10.48 -6.97 3.91
C GLY A 231 -9.53 -7.06 2.73
N ILE A 232 -8.21 -6.90 2.94
CA ILE A 232 -7.18 -7.07 1.91
C ILE A 232 -6.82 -8.56 1.83
N GLY A 233 -7.03 -9.16 0.65
CA GLY A 233 -6.73 -10.57 0.37
C GLY A 233 -5.44 -10.80 -0.41
N ALA A 234 -4.83 -9.76 -0.94
CA ALA A 234 -3.53 -9.81 -1.62
C ALA A 234 -2.77 -8.49 -1.46
N VAL A 235 -1.44 -8.57 -1.42
CA VAL A 235 -0.54 -7.41 -1.34
C VAL A 235 0.60 -7.54 -2.34
N HIS A 236 1.04 -6.40 -2.90
CA HIS A 236 2.24 -6.31 -3.71
C HIS A 236 3.34 -5.69 -2.84
N GLU A 237 4.30 -6.49 -2.44
CA GLU A 237 5.48 -6.04 -1.69
C GLU A 237 6.48 -5.38 -2.62
N CYS A 238 6.73 -4.09 -2.43
CA CYS A 238 7.73 -3.33 -3.17
C CYS A 238 9.06 -3.34 -2.41
N ALA A 239 9.84 -4.41 -2.55
CA ALA A 239 11.13 -4.59 -1.93
C ALA A 239 12.29 -4.17 -2.85
N GLY A 240 13.47 -4.01 -2.29
CA GLY A 240 14.69 -3.68 -3.03
C GLY A 240 15.83 -3.31 -2.08
N PRO A 241 17.08 -3.24 -2.57
CA PRO A 241 18.26 -2.98 -1.72
C PRO A 241 18.18 -1.65 -0.94
N GLY A 242 17.45 -0.66 -1.48
CA GLY A 242 17.22 0.63 -0.81
C GLY A 242 16.07 0.61 0.22
N ILE A 243 15.30 -0.47 0.29
CA ILE A 243 14.06 -0.59 1.09
C ILE A 243 14.20 -1.67 2.15
N SER A 244 14.56 -2.88 1.71
CA SER A 244 14.69 -4.07 2.56
C SER A 244 15.78 -5.00 2.01
N SER A 245 16.01 -6.14 2.69
CA SER A 245 17.01 -7.11 2.23
C SER A 245 16.38 -8.23 1.38
N ALA A 246 17.22 -8.98 0.66
CA ALA A 246 16.79 -10.17 -0.06
C ALA A 246 16.17 -11.22 0.87
N GLU A 247 16.73 -11.37 2.09
CA GLU A 247 16.21 -12.26 3.13
C GLU A 247 14.86 -11.78 3.66
N ASP A 248 14.62 -10.46 3.66
CA ASP A 248 13.34 -9.89 4.06
C ASP A 248 12.23 -10.30 3.08
N LEU A 249 12.47 -10.10 1.78
CA LEU A 249 11.52 -10.49 0.74
C LEU A 249 11.28 -12.00 0.73
N THR A 250 12.34 -12.81 0.73
CA THR A 250 12.19 -14.28 0.69
C THR A 250 11.51 -14.82 1.94
N GLY A 251 11.77 -14.23 3.11
CA GLY A 251 11.09 -14.56 4.35
C GLY A 251 9.59 -14.25 4.30
N LEU A 252 9.21 -13.09 3.75
CA LEU A 252 7.80 -12.71 3.57
C LEU A 252 7.07 -13.63 2.59
N LEU A 253 7.71 -13.98 1.47
CA LEU A 253 7.13 -14.91 0.50
C LEU A 253 6.94 -16.30 1.11
N ALA A 254 7.94 -16.82 1.82
CA ALA A 254 7.84 -18.10 2.52
C ALA A 254 6.75 -18.09 3.61
N LEU A 255 6.56 -16.95 4.29
CA LEU A 255 5.48 -16.79 5.25
C LEU A 255 4.11 -16.84 4.57
N ALA A 256 3.94 -16.16 3.44
CA ALA A 256 2.70 -16.15 2.67
C ALA A 256 2.32 -17.54 2.12
N GLU A 257 3.30 -18.37 1.78
CA GLU A 257 3.08 -19.75 1.33
C GLU A 257 2.42 -20.65 2.39
N GLN A 258 2.52 -20.29 3.69
CA GLN A 258 1.81 -20.99 4.76
C GLN A 258 0.28 -20.84 4.63
N GLY A 259 -0.16 -19.77 3.95
CA GLY A 259 -1.56 -19.55 3.60
C GLY A 259 -2.45 -19.05 4.74
N ASP A 260 -1.85 -18.54 5.81
CA ASP A 260 -2.57 -18.04 6.99
C ASP A 260 -2.94 -16.54 6.86
N GLY A 261 -2.66 -15.92 5.71
CA GLY A 261 -2.86 -14.50 5.44
C GLY A 261 -3.20 -14.19 3.98
N PRO A 262 -3.15 -12.91 3.60
CA PRO A 262 -3.21 -12.47 2.21
C PRO A 262 -2.14 -13.12 1.32
N GLU A 263 -2.44 -13.25 0.02
CA GLU A 263 -1.42 -13.61 -0.97
C GLU A 263 -0.39 -12.46 -1.08
N VAL A 264 0.89 -12.81 -1.24
CA VAL A 264 1.97 -11.82 -1.39
C VAL A 264 2.65 -12.01 -2.74
N PHE A 265 2.79 -10.90 -3.45
CA PHE A 265 3.49 -10.83 -4.74
C PHE A 265 4.65 -9.85 -4.60
N GLY A 266 5.88 -10.37 -4.58
CA GLY A 266 7.08 -9.57 -4.36
C GLY A 266 7.59 -8.92 -5.64
N TYR A 267 8.04 -7.68 -5.52
CA TYR A 267 8.83 -6.95 -6.52
C TYR A 267 10.22 -6.70 -5.96
N TRP A 268 11.25 -6.67 -6.83
CA TRP A 268 12.63 -6.39 -6.42
C TRP A 268 13.18 -5.20 -7.19
N GLY A 269 13.25 -4.05 -6.55
CA GLY A 269 13.65 -2.75 -7.11
C GLY A 269 15.16 -2.55 -7.16
N GLU A 270 15.86 -3.30 -8.02
CA GLU A 270 17.29 -3.17 -8.27
C GLU A 270 17.55 -3.07 -9.76
N LEU A 271 18.30 -2.03 -10.18
CA LEU A 271 18.55 -1.73 -11.58
C LEU A 271 19.32 -2.87 -12.28
N GLY A 272 18.76 -3.38 -13.37
CA GLY A 272 19.38 -4.44 -14.18
C GLY A 272 19.37 -5.84 -13.55
N ALA A 273 18.84 -6.00 -12.34
CA ALA A 273 18.94 -7.23 -11.54
C ALA A 273 17.79 -8.24 -11.80
N VAL A 274 17.41 -8.44 -13.06
CA VAL A 274 16.32 -9.36 -13.46
C VAL A 274 16.53 -10.79 -12.95
N ASP A 275 17.75 -11.30 -13.03
CA ASP A 275 18.06 -12.65 -12.53
C ASP A 275 18.00 -12.73 -11.00
N THR A 276 18.36 -11.66 -10.29
CA THR A 276 18.19 -11.58 -8.84
C THR A 276 16.72 -11.60 -8.48
N ALA A 277 15.89 -10.76 -9.09
CA ALA A 277 14.45 -10.76 -8.89
C ALA A 277 13.84 -12.15 -9.06
N ARG A 278 14.23 -12.87 -10.15
CA ARG A 278 13.77 -14.23 -10.41
C ARG A 278 14.20 -15.22 -9.32
N ARG A 279 15.47 -15.17 -8.88
CA ARG A 279 15.98 -16.06 -7.81
C ARG A 279 15.29 -15.83 -6.48
N LEU A 280 14.90 -14.61 -6.19
CA LEU A 280 14.16 -14.24 -4.96
C LEU A 280 12.67 -14.61 -5.01
N GLY A 281 12.17 -15.09 -6.16
CA GLY A 281 10.74 -15.40 -6.34
C GLY A 281 9.87 -14.16 -6.60
N ALA A 282 10.48 -13.03 -6.94
CA ALA A 282 9.73 -11.82 -7.30
C ALA A 282 9.00 -12.00 -8.64
N VAL A 283 7.79 -11.42 -8.74
CA VAL A 283 6.97 -11.43 -9.95
C VAL A 283 7.37 -10.34 -10.94
N GLY A 284 8.14 -9.34 -10.48
CA GLY A 284 8.65 -8.25 -11.30
C GLY A 284 10.00 -7.74 -10.79
N ALA A 285 10.79 -7.18 -11.69
CA ALA A 285 12.00 -6.43 -11.35
C ALA A 285 11.63 -4.94 -11.30
N GLY A 286 11.51 -4.40 -10.09
CA GLY A 286 11.02 -3.03 -9.88
C GLY A 286 10.10 -2.92 -8.67
N GLY A 287 8.99 -2.22 -8.83
CA GLY A 287 8.26 -1.63 -7.72
C GLY A 287 8.96 -0.31 -7.40
N ASP A 288 9.50 -0.16 -6.19
CA ASP A 288 10.29 1.03 -5.82
C ASP A 288 11.74 0.99 -6.33
N LEU A 289 11.90 0.89 -7.64
CA LEU A 289 13.14 1.26 -8.32
C LEU A 289 13.08 2.76 -8.61
N PHE A 290 13.76 3.55 -7.81
CA PHE A 290 13.63 5.00 -7.79
C PHE A 290 14.20 5.67 -9.03
N VAL A 291 13.33 6.34 -9.81
CA VAL A 291 13.75 7.31 -10.84
C VAL A 291 14.01 8.68 -10.18
N ASP A 292 13.23 9.02 -9.15
CA ASP A 292 13.40 10.21 -8.32
C ASP A 292 12.97 9.95 -6.87
N GLY A 293 12.79 11.00 -6.08
CA GLY A 293 12.29 10.92 -4.71
C GLY A 293 10.87 11.46 -4.57
N ALA A 294 10.54 12.14 -3.45
CA ALA A 294 9.21 12.58 -3.09
C ALA A 294 9.08 14.11 -2.99
N ILE A 295 7.85 14.61 -3.20
CA ILE A 295 7.52 16.05 -3.12
C ILE A 295 7.80 16.61 -1.72
N GLY A 296 7.37 15.90 -0.67
CA GLY A 296 7.49 16.37 0.71
C GLY A 296 8.92 16.67 1.15
N SER A 297 9.89 15.91 0.64
CA SER A 297 11.33 16.06 0.95
C SER A 297 12.12 16.89 -0.05
N HIS A 298 11.48 17.51 -1.05
CA HIS A 298 12.11 18.24 -2.16
C HIS A 298 13.08 17.38 -2.99
N THR A 299 12.78 16.08 -3.12
CA THR A 299 13.64 15.14 -3.86
C THR A 299 12.99 14.58 -5.12
N ALA A 300 11.69 14.81 -5.33
CA ALA A 300 11.05 14.55 -6.62
C ALA A 300 11.64 15.47 -7.69
N CYS A 301 12.00 14.90 -8.85
CA CYS A 301 12.69 15.63 -9.92
C CYS A 301 11.70 16.40 -10.78
N LEU A 302 11.84 17.74 -10.80
CA LEU A 302 10.89 18.67 -11.40
C LEU A 302 11.49 19.43 -12.57
N HIS A 303 10.67 19.78 -13.57
CA HIS A 303 11.03 20.72 -14.63
C HIS A 303 11.12 22.17 -14.17
N ALA A 304 10.42 22.52 -13.09
CA ALA A 304 10.46 23.86 -12.49
C ALA A 304 10.70 23.75 -10.99
N PRO A 305 11.48 24.67 -10.39
CA PRO A 305 11.83 24.61 -8.96
C PRO A 305 10.63 24.51 -8.03
N TYR A 306 10.87 24.02 -6.83
CA TYR A 306 9.90 24.06 -5.74
C TYR A 306 9.54 25.51 -5.40
N THR A 307 8.28 25.79 -5.10
CA THR A 307 7.80 27.14 -4.80
C THR A 307 8.38 27.66 -3.49
N ASP A 308 8.47 26.80 -2.48
CA ASP A 308 9.01 27.11 -1.16
C ASP A 308 10.54 26.94 -1.07
N ALA A 309 11.17 26.34 -2.09
CA ALA A 309 12.61 26.17 -2.23
C ALA A 309 13.08 26.45 -3.66
N PRO A 310 13.13 27.75 -4.10
CA PRO A 310 13.38 28.12 -5.49
C PRO A 310 14.76 27.76 -6.06
N ALA A 311 15.66 27.27 -5.24
CA ALA A 311 16.98 26.75 -5.66
C ALA A 311 16.99 25.22 -5.86
N GLU A 312 15.89 24.55 -5.59
CA GLU A 312 15.78 23.08 -5.59
C GLU A 312 14.79 22.63 -6.67
N GLU A 313 15.22 21.69 -7.49
CA GLU A 313 14.41 21.00 -8.52
C GLU A 313 14.32 19.49 -8.26
N GLY A 314 14.80 19.05 -7.09
CA GLY A 314 14.92 17.64 -6.77
C GLY A 314 16.10 16.97 -7.46
N ALA A 315 16.04 15.65 -7.62
CA ALA A 315 17.10 14.88 -8.24
C ALA A 315 16.55 13.65 -8.98
N GLY A 316 16.95 13.50 -10.25
CA GLY A 316 16.78 12.24 -10.98
C GLY A 316 17.89 11.26 -10.59
N TYR A 317 17.50 10.03 -10.23
CA TYR A 317 18.44 8.98 -9.84
C TYR A 317 18.76 8.03 -10.99
N LEU A 318 17.87 7.94 -11.98
CA LEU A 318 18.05 7.14 -13.20
C LEU A 318 17.92 8.02 -14.45
N THR A 319 18.78 7.77 -15.43
CA THR A 319 18.64 8.38 -16.76
C THR A 319 17.66 7.59 -17.63
N ALA A 320 17.16 8.21 -18.69
CA ALA A 320 16.29 7.52 -19.66
C ALA A 320 16.97 6.30 -20.31
N GLU A 321 18.29 6.32 -20.49
CA GLU A 321 19.07 5.20 -21.02
C GLU A 321 19.09 4.03 -20.03
N GLN A 322 19.30 4.30 -18.74
CA GLN A 322 19.25 3.29 -17.67
C GLN A 322 17.86 2.67 -17.55
N VAL A 323 16.81 3.49 -17.63
CA VAL A 323 15.41 3.01 -17.70
C VAL A 323 15.21 2.11 -18.92
N ALA A 324 15.69 2.54 -20.10
CA ALA A 324 15.56 1.76 -21.33
C ALA A 324 16.27 0.41 -21.22
N ASP A 325 17.49 0.37 -20.70
CA ASP A 325 18.25 -0.86 -20.53
C ASP A 325 17.54 -1.83 -19.57
N HIS A 326 17.03 -1.32 -18.45
CA HIS A 326 16.27 -2.13 -17.49
C HIS A 326 14.96 -2.67 -18.09
N VAL A 327 14.15 -1.83 -18.72
CA VAL A 327 12.89 -2.24 -19.38
C VAL A 327 13.16 -3.25 -20.49
N ALA A 328 14.24 -3.07 -21.26
CA ALA A 328 14.61 -4.02 -22.30
C ALA A 328 14.98 -5.37 -21.73
N ALA A 329 15.83 -5.41 -20.71
CA ALA A 329 16.21 -6.65 -20.02
C ALA A 329 14.98 -7.37 -19.45
N CYS A 330 14.08 -6.64 -18.79
CA CYS A 330 12.82 -7.19 -18.29
C CYS A 330 11.93 -7.72 -19.43
N THR A 331 11.78 -6.95 -20.53
CA THR A 331 10.96 -7.35 -21.68
C THR A 331 11.50 -8.61 -22.35
N GLU A 332 12.80 -8.71 -22.53
CA GLU A 332 13.47 -9.89 -23.10
C GLU A 332 13.32 -11.12 -22.21
N ALA A 333 13.37 -10.93 -20.91
CA ALA A 333 13.21 -11.98 -19.90
C ALA A 333 11.75 -12.39 -19.64
N GLY A 334 10.76 -11.69 -20.23
CA GLY A 334 9.34 -11.92 -19.97
C GLY A 334 8.91 -11.55 -18.54
N MET A 335 9.58 -10.59 -17.91
CA MET A 335 9.33 -10.10 -16.56
C MET A 335 8.79 -8.66 -16.59
N GLN A 336 7.88 -8.33 -15.69
CA GLN A 336 7.40 -6.96 -15.54
C GLN A 336 8.49 -6.08 -14.94
N ALA A 337 8.72 -4.89 -15.53
CA ALA A 337 9.49 -3.82 -14.91
C ALA A 337 8.57 -2.92 -14.08
N GLY A 338 9.10 -2.33 -13.01
CA GLY A 338 8.41 -1.34 -12.19
C GLY A 338 9.35 -0.22 -11.78
N PHE A 339 8.81 1.00 -11.62
CA PHE A 339 9.62 2.19 -11.26
C PHE A 339 8.82 3.09 -10.33
N HIS A 340 9.48 3.62 -9.31
CA HIS A 340 8.99 4.76 -8.57
C HIS A 340 9.30 6.05 -9.36
N ALA A 341 8.28 6.84 -9.69
CA ALA A 341 8.44 8.13 -10.34
C ALA A 341 7.30 9.08 -9.96
N ILE A 342 7.63 10.22 -9.39
CA ILE A 342 6.69 11.22 -8.85
C ILE A 342 6.75 12.52 -9.65
N GLY A 343 7.92 13.11 -9.79
CA GLY A 343 8.12 14.40 -10.44
C GLY A 343 7.92 14.35 -11.96
N ASP A 344 7.48 15.47 -12.52
CA ASP A 344 7.20 15.62 -13.95
C ASP A 344 8.44 15.40 -14.83
N ALA A 345 9.64 15.82 -14.39
CA ALA A 345 10.88 15.56 -15.09
C ALA A 345 11.28 14.08 -15.05
N ALA A 346 11.15 13.43 -13.90
CA ALA A 346 11.41 11.99 -13.75
C ALA A 346 10.48 11.16 -14.64
N LEU A 347 9.19 11.49 -14.64
CA LEU A 347 8.20 10.83 -15.51
C LEU A 347 8.50 11.03 -16.99
N THR A 348 8.97 12.22 -17.39
CA THR A 348 9.42 12.51 -18.78
C THR A 348 10.56 11.59 -19.17
N ASP A 349 11.60 11.47 -18.33
CA ASP A 349 12.75 10.61 -18.60
C ASP A 349 12.40 9.13 -18.62
N LEU A 350 11.56 8.68 -17.69
CA LEU A 350 11.04 7.32 -17.66
C LEU A 350 10.31 6.99 -18.97
N LEU A 351 9.38 7.83 -19.39
CA LEU A 351 8.58 7.60 -20.61
C LEU A 351 9.44 7.61 -21.86
N ARG A 352 10.46 8.46 -21.92
CA ARG A 352 11.45 8.47 -23.00
C ARG A 352 12.20 7.13 -23.08
N GLY A 353 12.63 6.60 -21.93
CA GLY A 353 13.29 5.30 -21.84
C GLY A 353 12.41 4.15 -22.32
N VAL A 354 11.16 4.07 -21.82
CA VAL A 354 10.21 3.02 -22.23
C VAL A 354 9.87 3.09 -23.70
N ARG A 355 9.69 4.30 -24.27
CA ARG A 355 9.43 4.50 -25.70
C ARG A 355 10.58 4.00 -26.57
N ALA A 356 11.83 4.30 -26.19
CA ALA A 356 13.01 3.79 -26.90
C ALA A 356 13.03 2.24 -26.97
N VAL A 357 12.56 1.56 -25.91
CA VAL A 357 12.43 0.09 -25.90
C VAL A 357 11.28 -0.37 -26.82
N ALA A 358 10.14 0.32 -26.79
CA ALA A 358 9.01 0.01 -27.68
C ALA A 358 9.39 0.13 -29.16
N ASP A 359 10.20 1.16 -29.51
CA ASP A 359 10.74 1.35 -30.87
C ASP A 359 11.74 0.23 -31.25
N ARG A 360 12.56 -0.23 -30.30
CA ARG A 360 13.59 -1.26 -30.53
C ARG A 360 13.03 -2.70 -30.54
N LEU A 361 12.21 -3.06 -29.56
CA LEU A 361 11.71 -4.43 -29.35
C LEU A 361 10.30 -4.67 -29.86
N GLY A 362 9.59 -3.59 -30.22
CA GLY A 362 8.21 -3.59 -30.66
C GLY A 362 7.21 -3.30 -29.55
N LEU A 363 6.29 -2.38 -29.81
CA LEU A 363 5.27 -1.89 -28.87
C LEU A 363 4.43 -3.04 -28.28
N ALA A 364 4.06 -4.03 -29.07
CA ALA A 364 3.25 -5.16 -28.62
C ALA A 364 3.93 -5.99 -27.51
N ARG A 365 5.25 -6.16 -27.59
CA ARG A 365 6.01 -6.89 -26.56
C ARG A 365 6.08 -6.13 -25.24
N VAL A 366 6.30 -4.82 -25.31
CA VAL A 366 6.32 -3.95 -24.12
C VAL A 366 4.94 -3.94 -23.44
N ARG A 367 3.86 -3.74 -24.21
CA ARG A 367 2.49 -3.74 -23.71
C ARG A 367 2.06 -5.06 -23.05
N ALA A 368 2.54 -6.20 -23.58
CA ALA A 368 2.17 -7.53 -23.08
C ALA A 368 2.60 -7.74 -21.61
N LEU A 369 3.64 -7.06 -21.15
CA LEU A 369 4.16 -7.19 -19.80
C LEU A 369 3.56 -6.21 -18.80
N ARG A 370 2.76 -5.23 -19.28
CA ARG A 370 2.06 -4.27 -18.41
C ARG A 370 3.01 -3.63 -17.40
N HIS A 371 4.19 -3.17 -17.86
CA HIS A 371 5.15 -2.50 -16.99
C HIS A 371 4.46 -1.44 -16.15
N ARG A 372 4.90 -1.26 -14.89
CA ARG A 372 4.19 -0.43 -13.93
C ARG A 372 5.00 0.78 -13.50
N VAL A 373 4.31 1.82 -13.13
CA VAL A 373 4.89 3.02 -12.54
C VAL A 373 4.16 3.29 -11.24
N GLU A 374 4.93 3.33 -10.17
CA GLU A 374 4.46 3.64 -8.83
C GLU A 374 4.30 5.15 -8.69
N HIS A 375 3.28 5.57 -7.99
CA HIS A 375 2.90 6.94 -7.70
C HIS A 375 2.41 7.71 -8.93
N ALA A 376 3.25 7.98 -9.93
CA ALA A 376 2.87 8.67 -11.18
C ALA A 376 2.05 9.96 -10.93
N GLU A 377 2.48 10.77 -9.92
CA GLU A 377 1.66 11.84 -9.36
C GLU A 377 1.55 13.07 -10.27
N MET A 378 2.64 13.43 -10.98
CA MET A 378 2.73 14.67 -11.79
C MET A 378 2.66 14.39 -13.29
N LEU A 379 1.69 13.59 -13.73
CA LEU A 379 1.48 13.33 -15.15
C LEU A 379 0.67 14.45 -15.81
N ASP A 380 1.23 15.01 -16.88
CA ASP A 380 0.52 15.89 -17.80
C ASP A 380 -0.28 15.09 -18.86
N GLN A 381 -0.92 15.79 -19.80
CA GLN A 381 -1.73 15.16 -20.84
C GLN A 381 -0.89 14.28 -21.79
N ASP A 382 0.32 14.70 -22.13
CA ASP A 382 1.22 13.95 -23.00
C ASP A 382 1.75 12.70 -22.32
N GLY A 383 2.09 12.79 -21.02
CA GLY A 383 2.46 11.67 -20.18
C GLY A 383 1.32 10.65 -20.06
N ILE A 384 0.08 11.09 -19.82
CA ILE A 384 -1.10 10.22 -19.77
C ILE A 384 -1.32 9.51 -21.12
N ALA A 385 -1.19 10.23 -22.23
CA ALA A 385 -1.29 9.63 -23.57
C ALA A 385 -0.20 8.58 -23.82
N ALA A 386 1.03 8.84 -23.38
CA ALA A 386 2.12 7.89 -23.45
C ALA A 386 1.88 6.63 -22.60
N PHE A 387 1.34 6.77 -21.38
CA PHE A 387 0.95 5.61 -20.56
C PHE A 387 -0.05 4.71 -21.30
N ALA A 388 -1.09 5.30 -21.90
CA ALA A 388 -2.09 4.56 -22.67
C ALA A 388 -1.49 3.88 -23.92
N GLU A 389 -0.64 4.60 -24.66
CA GLU A 389 0.05 4.09 -25.85
C GLU A 389 0.99 2.93 -25.49
N LEU A 390 1.83 3.11 -24.47
CA LEU A 390 2.83 2.13 -24.05
C LEU A 390 2.22 0.96 -23.26
N GLY A 391 0.95 1.06 -22.84
CA GLY A 391 0.26 0.04 -22.06
C GLY A 391 0.77 -0.11 -20.65
N LEU A 392 1.25 1.01 -20.06
CA LEU A 392 1.74 1.05 -18.69
C LEU A 392 0.59 0.96 -17.69
N THR A 393 0.86 0.37 -16.53
CA THR A 393 -0.05 0.37 -15.38
C THR A 393 0.35 1.50 -14.43
N ALA A 394 -0.60 2.35 -14.05
CA ALA A 394 -0.41 3.33 -12.99
C ALA A 394 -0.79 2.71 -11.64
N SER A 395 0.21 2.49 -10.79
CA SER A 395 0.06 1.98 -9.44
C SER A 395 0.11 3.16 -8.47
N VAL A 396 -1.06 3.61 -8.00
CA VAL A 396 -1.21 4.93 -7.39
C VAL A 396 -1.85 4.87 -6.00
N GLN A 397 -1.66 5.93 -5.20
CA GLN A 397 -2.06 6.02 -3.80
C GLN A 397 -3.05 7.17 -3.59
N PRO A 398 -4.37 6.94 -3.75
CA PRO A 398 -5.35 7.99 -3.53
C PRO A 398 -5.33 8.63 -2.13
N ALA A 399 -4.85 7.89 -1.14
CA ALA A 399 -4.68 8.40 0.21
C ALA A 399 -3.69 9.58 0.31
N PHE A 400 -2.74 9.71 -0.65
CA PHE A 400 -1.80 10.83 -0.71
C PHE A 400 -2.52 12.14 -0.98
N ASP A 401 -3.47 12.18 -1.94
CA ASP A 401 -4.28 13.37 -2.14
C ASP A 401 -5.12 13.72 -0.91
N ALA A 402 -5.69 12.73 -0.25
CA ALA A 402 -6.48 12.96 0.96
C ALA A 402 -5.63 13.54 2.11
N ALA A 403 -4.35 13.13 2.21
CA ALA A 403 -3.43 13.58 3.25
C ALA A 403 -2.76 14.92 2.92
N TRP A 404 -2.38 15.14 1.66
CA TRP A 404 -1.48 16.23 1.26
C TRP A 404 -2.04 17.15 0.17
N GLY A 405 -3.16 16.80 -0.45
CA GLY A 405 -3.82 17.57 -1.48
C GLY A 405 -4.65 18.74 -0.93
N GLY A 406 -5.17 19.53 -1.84
CA GLY A 406 -6.00 20.70 -1.54
C GLY A 406 -5.20 22.01 -1.43
N PRO A 407 -5.90 23.15 -1.31
CA PRO A 407 -5.28 24.47 -1.35
C PRO A 407 -4.34 24.77 -0.18
N ASP A 408 -4.57 24.13 0.97
CA ASP A 408 -3.80 24.31 2.21
C ASP A 408 -2.98 23.05 2.52
N GLY A 409 -2.80 22.15 1.55
CA GLY A 409 -2.05 20.91 1.70
C GLY A 409 -0.57 21.07 1.36
N MET A 410 0.23 20.07 1.75
CA MET A 410 1.68 20.05 1.51
C MET A 410 2.03 20.23 0.01
N TYR A 411 1.24 19.68 -0.90
CA TYR A 411 1.47 19.88 -2.34
C TYR A 411 1.38 21.36 -2.74
N ALA A 412 0.42 22.11 -2.19
CA ALA A 412 0.29 23.55 -2.46
C ALA A 412 1.46 24.34 -1.89
N ASP A 413 1.94 23.97 -0.69
CA ASP A 413 3.12 24.60 -0.09
C ASP A 413 4.37 24.38 -0.93
N ARG A 414 4.60 23.14 -1.41
CA ARG A 414 5.80 22.73 -2.16
C ARG A 414 5.80 23.19 -3.61
N LEU A 415 4.66 23.09 -4.29
CA LEU A 415 4.55 23.27 -5.73
C LEU A 415 3.87 24.57 -6.15
N GLY A 416 3.19 25.23 -5.22
CA GLY A 416 2.22 26.29 -5.52
C GLY A 416 0.87 25.73 -5.98
N ALA A 417 -0.18 26.54 -5.83
CA ALA A 417 -1.56 26.13 -6.02
C ALA A 417 -1.87 25.53 -7.41
N ASP A 418 -1.28 26.08 -8.47
CA ASP A 418 -1.57 25.65 -9.85
C ASP A 418 -1.04 24.25 -10.13
N ARG A 419 0.21 23.95 -9.77
CA ARG A 419 0.82 22.62 -9.93
C ARG A 419 0.18 21.60 -8.98
N ALA A 420 -0.10 21.99 -7.74
CA ALA A 420 -0.79 21.12 -6.76
C ALA A 420 -2.16 20.66 -7.25
N ARG A 421 -2.87 21.48 -7.99
CA ARG A 421 -4.18 21.12 -8.57
C ARG A 421 -4.09 20.08 -9.70
N THR A 422 -2.94 19.87 -10.30
CA THR A 422 -2.75 18.88 -11.37
C THR A 422 -2.29 17.51 -10.85
N MET A 423 -2.00 17.41 -9.55
CA MET A 423 -1.52 16.17 -8.92
C MET A 423 -2.55 15.05 -8.98
N ASN A 424 -2.06 13.83 -9.12
CA ASN A 424 -2.87 12.61 -9.04
C ASN A 424 -4.07 12.59 -10.02
N PRO A 425 -3.87 12.68 -11.34
CA PRO A 425 -4.92 12.90 -12.33
C PRO A 425 -5.74 11.64 -12.67
N PHE A 426 -6.31 10.96 -11.65
CA PHE A 426 -6.98 9.65 -11.78
C PHE A 426 -8.07 9.62 -12.84
N ALA A 427 -8.92 10.66 -12.90
CA ALA A 427 -9.99 10.70 -13.90
C ALA A 427 -9.45 10.81 -15.33
N ALA A 428 -8.35 11.53 -15.56
CA ALA A 428 -7.73 11.65 -16.87
C ALA A 428 -7.07 10.32 -17.28
N LEU A 429 -6.35 9.66 -16.37
CA LEU A 429 -5.79 8.32 -16.57
C LEU A 429 -6.87 7.32 -16.95
N LEU A 430 -7.97 7.29 -16.19
CA LEU A 430 -9.09 6.37 -16.44
C LEU A 430 -9.76 6.64 -17.81
N ARG A 431 -9.98 7.93 -18.18
CA ARG A 431 -10.55 8.31 -19.48
C ARG A 431 -9.63 7.94 -20.65
N ALA A 432 -8.33 7.99 -20.46
CA ALA A 432 -7.34 7.56 -21.46
C ALA A 432 -7.24 6.02 -21.58
N GLY A 433 -7.91 5.27 -20.70
CA GLY A 433 -7.86 3.80 -20.68
C GLY A 433 -6.61 3.23 -20.02
N VAL A 434 -5.87 4.05 -19.24
CA VAL A 434 -4.73 3.58 -18.45
C VAL A 434 -5.23 2.68 -17.33
N PRO A 435 -4.69 1.45 -17.19
CA PRO A 435 -5.02 0.58 -16.07
C PRO A 435 -4.56 1.21 -14.74
N LEU A 436 -5.48 1.30 -13.78
CA LEU A 436 -5.19 1.75 -12.42
C LEU A 436 -5.11 0.55 -11.47
N ALA A 437 -4.11 0.54 -10.60
CA ALA A 437 -4.00 -0.32 -9.44
C ALA A 437 -3.79 0.55 -8.20
N PHE A 438 -4.59 0.35 -7.15
CA PHE A 438 -4.49 1.17 -5.94
C PHE A 438 -3.72 0.43 -4.86
N GLY A 439 -2.84 1.16 -4.18
CA GLY A 439 -2.08 0.73 -3.01
C GLY A 439 -2.10 1.76 -1.90
N SER A 440 -1.69 1.37 -0.72
CA SER A 440 -1.57 2.25 0.45
C SER A 440 -0.20 2.91 0.54
N ASP A 441 0.82 2.24 0.01
CA ASP A 441 2.22 2.54 0.33
C ASP A 441 2.48 2.49 1.85
N ALA A 442 1.79 1.56 2.54
CA ALA A 442 1.96 1.44 3.99
C ALA A 442 3.42 1.10 4.33
N PRO A 443 4.02 1.81 5.34
CA PRO A 443 3.38 2.62 6.38
C PRO A 443 3.24 4.12 6.04
N VAL A 444 3.53 4.57 4.81
CA VAL A 444 3.40 6.00 4.42
C VAL A 444 1.96 6.47 4.60
N THR A 445 0.99 5.68 4.14
CA THR A 445 -0.41 5.81 4.58
C THR A 445 -0.92 4.50 5.17
N ALA A 446 -2.02 4.56 5.88
CA ALA A 446 -2.56 3.39 6.57
C ALA A 446 -3.16 2.35 5.59
N LEU A 447 -3.13 1.06 5.98
CA LEU A 447 -3.94 0.02 5.34
C LEU A 447 -5.43 0.31 5.63
N ASP A 448 -6.06 1.12 4.75
CA ASP A 448 -7.46 1.51 4.82
C ASP A 448 -8.10 1.51 3.42
N PRO A 449 -8.53 0.32 2.92
CA PRO A 449 -8.99 0.20 1.55
C PRO A 449 -10.26 1.01 1.25
N TRP A 450 -11.22 1.10 2.18
CA TRP A 450 -12.39 1.95 1.96
C TRP A 450 -12.04 3.45 2.02
N GLY A 451 -11.09 3.84 2.87
CA GLY A 451 -10.53 5.20 2.88
C GLY A 451 -9.84 5.54 1.57
N THR A 452 -9.08 4.62 0.99
CA THR A 452 -8.45 4.77 -0.33
C THR A 452 -9.50 4.93 -1.45
N VAL A 453 -10.55 4.11 -1.47
CA VAL A 453 -11.68 4.26 -2.42
C VAL A 453 -12.38 5.60 -2.25
N ARG A 454 -12.64 6.01 -1.00
CA ARG A 454 -13.21 7.33 -0.67
C ARG A 454 -12.32 8.46 -1.16
N ALA A 455 -11.01 8.39 -0.93
CA ALA A 455 -10.05 9.41 -1.34
C ALA A 455 -10.10 9.65 -2.86
N ALA A 456 -10.11 8.60 -3.67
CA ALA A 456 -10.23 8.72 -5.13
C ALA A 456 -11.60 9.27 -5.57
N ALA A 457 -12.67 8.89 -4.88
CA ALA A 457 -14.03 9.36 -5.21
C ALA A 457 -14.30 10.82 -4.78
N PHE A 458 -13.61 11.26 -3.75
CA PHE A 458 -13.72 12.61 -3.19
C PHE A 458 -12.39 13.37 -3.24
N HIS A 459 -11.62 13.15 -4.30
CA HIS A 459 -10.36 13.83 -4.57
C HIS A 459 -10.47 15.34 -4.31
N ARG A 460 -9.42 15.94 -3.73
CA ARG A 460 -9.41 17.37 -3.36
C ARG A 460 -9.61 18.27 -4.58
N THR A 461 -9.09 17.86 -5.75
CA THR A 461 -9.37 18.50 -7.04
C THR A 461 -10.56 17.78 -7.69
N PRO A 462 -11.74 18.42 -7.84
CA PRO A 462 -12.96 17.75 -8.34
C PRO A 462 -12.82 17.12 -9.72
N GLU A 463 -12.01 17.69 -10.61
CA GLU A 463 -11.76 17.24 -11.98
C GLU A 463 -11.04 15.89 -12.03
N HIS A 464 -10.40 15.49 -10.94
CA HIS A 464 -9.65 14.21 -10.81
C HIS A 464 -10.46 13.11 -10.13
N ARG A 465 -11.67 13.41 -9.64
CA ARG A 465 -12.56 12.44 -9.01
C ARG A 465 -12.98 11.35 -9.99
N ILE A 466 -13.02 10.12 -9.49
CA ILE A 466 -13.58 8.97 -10.21
C ILE A 466 -14.75 8.39 -9.42
N SER A 467 -15.58 7.58 -10.07
CA SER A 467 -16.71 6.96 -9.35
C SER A 467 -16.23 5.98 -8.28
N VAL A 468 -16.98 5.80 -7.20
CA VAL A 468 -16.73 4.78 -6.16
C VAL A 468 -16.50 3.41 -6.78
N ARG A 469 -17.27 3.04 -7.82
CA ARG A 469 -17.09 1.78 -8.53
C ARG A 469 -15.76 1.68 -9.26
N ALA A 470 -15.34 2.74 -9.95
CA ALA A 470 -14.05 2.76 -10.65
C ALA A 470 -12.90 2.65 -9.64
N ALA A 471 -12.97 3.38 -8.52
CA ALA A 471 -12.01 3.33 -7.44
C ALA A 471 -11.97 1.94 -6.77
N PHE A 472 -13.13 1.35 -6.47
CA PHE A 472 -13.24 -0.01 -5.94
C PHE A 472 -12.66 -1.05 -6.91
N THR A 473 -12.93 -0.91 -8.21
CA THR A 473 -12.36 -1.80 -9.24
C THR A 473 -10.84 -1.67 -9.32
N ALA A 474 -10.28 -0.46 -9.20
CA ALA A 474 -8.84 -0.24 -9.18
C ALA A 474 -8.18 -0.86 -7.93
N HIS A 475 -8.88 -0.89 -6.79
CA HIS A 475 -8.39 -1.47 -5.54
C HIS A 475 -8.74 -2.96 -5.34
N THR A 476 -9.36 -3.59 -6.32
CA THR A 476 -9.66 -5.03 -6.33
C THR A 476 -9.11 -5.66 -7.61
N ARG A 477 -9.88 -5.68 -8.69
CA ARG A 477 -9.48 -6.23 -9.99
C ARG A 477 -8.25 -5.54 -10.57
N GLY A 478 -8.07 -4.23 -10.31
CA GLY A 478 -6.93 -3.45 -10.81
C GLY A 478 -5.59 -4.02 -10.35
N GLY A 479 -5.44 -4.36 -9.08
CA GLY A 479 -4.24 -5.01 -8.54
C GLY A 479 -3.95 -6.35 -9.22
N TRP A 480 -4.96 -7.20 -9.41
CA TRP A 480 -4.80 -8.47 -10.13
C TRP A 480 -4.40 -8.28 -11.59
N ARG A 481 -5.01 -7.31 -12.27
CA ARG A 481 -4.65 -6.97 -13.66
C ARG A 481 -3.22 -6.45 -13.80
N ALA A 482 -2.73 -5.72 -12.79
CA ALA A 482 -1.34 -5.30 -12.73
C ALA A 482 -0.38 -6.50 -12.71
N LEU A 483 -0.78 -7.63 -12.12
CA LEU A 483 -0.05 -8.91 -12.14
C LEU A 483 -0.27 -9.74 -13.40
N GLY A 484 -1.02 -9.26 -14.39
CA GLY A 484 -1.40 -10.04 -15.56
C GLY A 484 -2.49 -11.10 -15.31
N ARG A 485 -3.16 -11.06 -14.14
CA ARG A 485 -4.24 -11.99 -13.76
C ARG A 485 -5.60 -11.35 -14.01
N ASP A 486 -6.16 -11.54 -15.18
CA ASP A 486 -7.44 -10.96 -15.58
C ASP A 486 -8.67 -11.73 -15.06
N ASP A 487 -8.47 -12.95 -14.58
CA ASP A 487 -9.46 -13.89 -14.03
C ASP A 487 -9.78 -13.69 -12.54
N ALA A 488 -9.05 -12.83 -11.84
CA ALA A 488 -9.18 -12.60 -10.40
C ALA A 488 -9.76 -11.20 -10.06
N GLY A 489 -10.10 -10.99 -8.78
CA GLY A 489 -10.61 -9.72 -8.27
C GLY A 489 -12.09 -9.44 -8.62
N THR A 490 -12.85 -10.49 -8.92
CA THR A 490 -14.29 -10.45 -9.17
C THR A 490 -14.98 -11.66 -8.57
N LEU A 491 -16.28 -11.57 -8.27
CA LEU A 491 -17.08 -12.71 -7.80
C LEU A 491 -17.98 -13.17 -8.96
N VAL A 492 -17.37 -13.85 -9.93
CA VAL A 492 -18.10 -14.48 -11.06
C VAL A 492 -17.78 -15.97 -11.11
N PRO A 493 -18.66 -16.81 -11.63
CA PRO A 493 -18.39 -18.24 -11.79
C PRO A 493 -17.06 -18.49 -12.51
N GLY A 494 -16.20 -19.33 -11.91
CA GLY A 494 -14.85 -19.66 -12.37
C GLY A 494 -13.74 -18.79 -11.78
N ALA A 495 -14.04 -17.66 -11.13
CA ALA A 495 -13.03 -16.82 -10.48
C ALA A 495 -12.55 -17.44 -9.15
N PRO A 496 -11.30 -17.21 -8.74
CA PRO A 496 -10.84 -17.55 -7.39
C PRO A 496 -11.72 -16.91 -6.32
N ALA A 497 -12.14 -17.70 -5.32
CA ALA A 497 -13.00 -17.25 -4.23
C ALA A 497 -12.20 -16.50 -3.15
N SER A 498 -11.67 -15.32 -3.53
CA SER A 498 -11.04 -14.36 -2.62
C SER A 498 -11.99 -13.20 -2.40
N TYR A 499 -12.57 -13.10 -1.19
CA TYR A 499 -13.62 -12.15 -0.87
C TYR A 499 -13.53 -11.63 0.57
N ALA A 500 -14.16 -10.48 0.80
CA ALA A 500 -14.36 -9.93 2.14
C ALA A 500 -15.86 -9.84 2.45
N VAL A 501 -16.20 -10.08 3.70
CA VAL A 501 -17.55 -9.94 4.24
C VAL A 501 -17.57 -8.71 5.14
N TRP A 502 -18.53 -7.82 4.89
CA TRP A 502 -18.62 -6.52 5.55
C TRP A 502 -19.91 -6.44 6.38
N SER A 503 -19.85 -5.71 7.49
CA SER A 503 -21.07 -5.41 8.27
C SER A 503 -22.13 -4.79 7.38
N PRO A 504 -23.43 -5.03 7.65
CA PRO A 504 -24.52 -4.42 6.92
C PRO A 504 -24.34 -2.88 6.84
N ALA A 505 -24.52 -2.32 5.65
CA ALA A 505 -24.38 -0.91 5.37
C ALA A 505 -25.45 -0.49 4.36
N GLU A 506 -25.74 0.81 4.30
CA GLU A 506 -26.54 1.36 3.22
C GLU A 506 -25.77 1.23 1.90
N LEU A 507 -26.37 0.56 0.93
CA LEU A 507 -25.76 0.32 -0.38
C LEU A 507 -26.38 1.30 -1.39
N VAL A 508 -25.53 1.99 -2.11
CA VAL A 508 -25.91 3.01 -3.08
C VAL A 508 -25.25 2.76 -4.42
N VAL A 509 -25.89 3.23 -5.48
CA VAL A 509 -25.28 3.32 -6.82
C VAL A 509 -25.04 4.81 -7.09
N GLN A 510 -23.77 5.18 -7.22
CA GLN A 510 -23.40 6.56 -7.52
C GLN A 510 -23.91 6.96 -8.90
N ALA A 511 -24.69 8.03 -8.98
CA ALA A 511 -25.13 8.61 -10.24
C ALA A 511 -24.01 9.46 -10.86
N PRO A 512 -23.83 9.43 -12.20
CA PRO A 512 -22.76 10.18 -12.85
C PRO A 512 -23.04 11.68 -13.01
N ASP A 513 -24.21 12.18 -12.60
CA ASP A 513 -24.65 13.56 -12.79
C ASP A 513 -24.64 14.35 -11.45
N GLU A 514 -23.79 15.37 -11.36
CA GLU A 514 -23.68 16.27 -10.20
C GLU A 514 -24.91 17.16 -9.98
N ARG A 515 -25.83 17.25 -10.95
CA ARG A 515 -27.06 18.05 -10.86
C ARG A 515 -28.22 17.31 -10.20
N VAL A 516 -28.08 16.03 -9.95
CA VAL A 516 -29.06 15.17 -9.27
C VAL A 516 -28.36 14.58 -8.05
N ALA A 517 -29.13 14.14 -7.05
CA ALA A 517 -28.55 13.43 -5.90
C ALA A 517 -27.52 12.39 -6.38
N ASN A 518 -26.28 12.54 -5.93
CA ASN A 518 -25.12 11.75 -6.41
C ASN A 518 -25.26 10.24 -6.19
N TRP A 519 -26.35 9.80 -5.59
CA TRP A 519 -26.59 8.44 -5.16
C TRP A 519 -27.99 7.97 -5.57
N SER A 520 -28.08 6.73 -6.00
CA SER A 520 -29.34 6.06 -6.29
C SER A 520 -29.40 4.71 -5.62
N THR A 521 -30.51 4.41 -4.96
CA THR A 521 -30.85 3.06 -4.46
C THR A 521 -31.75 2.33 -5.46
N ASP A 522 -31.98 2.89 -6.66
CA ASP A 522 -32.88 2.32 -7.65
C ASP A 522 -32.32 1.02 -8.24
N PRO A 523 -32.94 -0.14 -8.00
CA PRO A 523 -32.50 -1.41 -8.56
C PRO A 523 -32.49 -1.46 -10.10
N ARG A 524 -33.21 -0.56 -10.77
CA ARG A 524 -33.22 -0.45 -12.23
C ARG A 524 -31.88 0.00 -12.83
N SER A 525 -30.95 0.48 -11.98
CA SER A 525 -29.58 0.81 -12.44
C SER A 525 -28.85 -0.38 -13.09
N GLY A 526 -29.23 -1.62 -12.76
CA GLY A 526 -28.59 -2.84 -13.29
C GLY A 526 -27.15 -3.02 -12.86
N VAL A 527 -26.73 -2.37 -11.74
CA VAL A 527 -25.38 -2.45 -11.20
C VAL A 527 -25.42 -2.73 -9.71
N PRO A 528 -24.48 -3.55 -9.18
CA PRO A 528 -24.45 -3.82 -7.75
C PRO A 528 -24.12 -2.55 -6.96
N GLY A 529 -24.79 -2.38 -5.81
CA GLY A 529 -24.53 -1.28 -4.87
C GLY A 529 -23.22 -1.46 -4.11
N LEU A 530 -22.59 -0.35 -3.75
CA LEU A 530 -21.46 -0.26 -2.84
C LEU A 530 -21.84 0.60 -1.63
N PRO A 531 -21.10 0.53 -0.51
CA PRO A 531 -21.36 1.37 0.65
C PRO A 531 -21.35 2.86 0.29
N ASP A 532 -22.19 3.64 0.99
CA ASP A 532 -22.11 5.10 0.92
C ASP A 532 -20.79 5.56 1.56
N LEU A 533 -19.91 6.15 0.76
CA LEU A 533 -18.60 6.64 1.17
C LEU A 533 -18.55 8.16 1.31
N THR A 534 -19.69 8.82 1.42
CA THR A 534 -19.74 10.29 1.65
C THR A 534 -18.80 10.67 2.81
N PRO A 535 -17.96 11.72 2.66
CA PRO A 535 -17.05 12.16 3.70
C PRO A 535 -17.76 12.41 5.03
N GLY A 536 -17.17 11.89 6.13
CA GLY A 536 -17.78 11.94 7.46
C GLY A 536 -18.74 10.79 7.77
N GLY A 537 -19.17 10.01 6.75
CA GLY A 537 -19.94 8.78 6.95
C GLY A 537 -19.07 7.63 7.45
N ALA A 538 -19.69 6.68 8.18
CA ALA A 538 -19.00 5.47 8.62
C ALA A 538 -18.76 4.52 7.44
N VAL A 539 -17.62 3.85 7.41
CA VAL A 539 -17.34 2.74 6.49
C VAL A 539 -17.77 1.41 7.12
N PRO A 540 -18.15 0.40 6.32
CA PRO A 540 -18.49 -0.90 6.86
C PRO A 540 -17.25 -1.57 7.49
N ARG A 541 -17.47 -2.29 8.60
CA ARG A 541 -16.42 -3.06 9.26
C ARG A 541 -16.24 -4.40 8.56
N CYS A 542 -15.00 -4.82 8.36
CA CYS A 542 -14.70 -6.17 7.88
C CYS A 542 -15.09 -7.19 8.95
N LEU A 543 -15.88 -8.17 8.57
CA LEU A 543 -16.31 -9.30 9.41
C LEU A 543 -15.48 -10.55 9.12
N ALA A 544 -15.09 -10.75 7.86
CA ALA A 544 -14.22 -11.84 7.47
C ALA A 544 -13.48 -11.49 6.18
N THR A 545 -12.28 -12.06 6.05
CA THR A 545 -11.51 -12.07 4.80
C THR A 545 -11.18 -13.51 4.45
N VAL A 546 -11.49 -13.86 3.22
CA VAL A 546 -11.31 -15.21 2.67
C VAL A 546 -10.42 -15.12 1.43
N VAL A 547 -9.41 -15.97 1.37
CA VAL A 547 -8.46 -16.05 0.27
C VAL A 547 -8.52 -17.46 -0.34
N ARG A 548 -8.94 -17.54 -1.59
CA ARG A 548 -9.14 -18.83 -2.29
C ARG A 548 -9.93 -19.84 -1.48
N GLY A 549 -11.05 -19.39 -0.89
CA GLY A 549 -11.93 -20.23 -0.06
C GLY A 549 -11.45 -20.46 1.38
N ARG A 550 -10.25 -20.04 1.77
CA ARG A 550 -9.73 -20.16 3.14
C ARG A 550 -9.95 -18.87 3.93
N THR A 551 -10.50 -18.96 5.11
CA THR A 551 -10.65 -17.82 6.01
C THR A 551 -9.29 -17.44 6.59
N VAL A 552 -8.87 -16.20 6.35
CA VAL A 552 -7.61 -15.63 6.88
C VAL A 552 -7.87 -14.59 7.98
N HIS A 553 -9.09 -14.08 8.06
CA HIS A 553 -9.56 -13.23 9.15
C HIS A 553 -11.04 -13.49 9.44
N LEU A 554 -11.39 -13.52 10.73
CA LEU A 554 -12.76 -13.56 11.21
C LEU A 554 -12.86 -12.66 12.44
N ALA A 555 -13.74 -11.65 12.38
CA ALA A 555 -13.97 -10.73 13.48
C ALA A 555 -14.71 -11.46 14.62
N GLY A 556 -14.17 -11.35 15.84
CA GLY A 556 -14.75 -11.92 17.06
C GLY A 556 -16.03 -11.19 17.54
#